data_a0de6e04d104b93b5acf2685589ba4f1
#
_entry.id   a0de6e04d104b93b5acf2685589ba4f1
#
_cell.length_a   1.000
_cell.length_b   1.000
_cell.length_c   1.000
_cell.angle_alpha   90.00
_cell.angle_beta   90.00
_cell.angle_gamma   90.00
#
_symmetry.space_group_name_H-M   'P 1'
#
loop_
_entity.id
_entity.type
_entity.pdbx_description
1 polymer ?
#
loop_
_entity_poly.entity_id
_entity_poly.type
_entity_poly.pdbx_seq_one_letter_code
_entity_poly.pdbx_strand_id
1 'polypeptide(L)'
;MTLDQELKSGFIVQCRVIAALMLREVHTINGNSKLGYIWVLVQSAFSIAVFWGLREFMNAQAPHGMNMALFLALGFGVWTVFSDGVTKTMSAVAGNRALLTFPQVTEFDVMFARILVLAVTQLVVTAIIVAVSLLFGYVFRPGDWLLALGVMILIPLCALGMGMIITALAVFIPVLEKIVPMIFRILFFVSGVFFSVDMFPQYIAEILMWNPMLQAIELMRTSLHQGYGVTGLSFGYLVIFTVCSLGLGGFLERYVRSRRVDQ
;
A
#
# COMPACT_ATOMS: atom_id res chain seq x y z
N MET A 1 13.60 -32.33 -22.44
CA MET A 1 12.80 -31.11 -22.17
C MET A 1 13.81 -29.99 -22.11
N THR A 2 13.67 -28.93 -22.89
CA THR A 2 14.64 -27.81 -22.86
C THR A 2 14.39 -26.96 -21.62
N LEU A 3 15.44 -26.40 -21.02
CA LEU A 3 15.39 -25.53 -19.81
C LEU A 3 14.34 -24.43 -19.95
N ASP A 4 14.15 -23.96 -21.18
CA ASP A 4 13.15 -22.92 -21.54
C ASP A 4 11.69 -23.43 -21.42
N GLN A 5 11.44 -24.72 -21.67
CA GLN A 5 10.12 -25.34 -21.48
C GLN A 5 9.79 -25.58 -19.99
N GLU A 6 10.77 -25.94 -19.20
CA GLU A 6 10.59 -26.09 -17.74
C GLU A 6 10.35 -24.75 -17.06
N LEU A 7 11.10 -23.69 -17.43
CA LEU A 7 10.89 -22.36 -16.92
C LEU A 7 9.50 -21.81 -17.29
N LYS A 8 9.05 -21.98 -18.54
CA LYS A 8 7.70 -21.57 -18.98
C LYS A 8 6.60 -22.32 -18.25
N SER A 9 6.75 -23.63 -18.07
CA SER A 9 5.76 -24.43 -17.33
C SER A 9 5.71 -24.03 -15.86
N GLY A 10 6.86 -23.80 -15.22
CA GLY A 10 6.96 -23.29 -13.84
C GLY A 10 6.28 -21.93 -13.66
N PHE A 11 6.54 -20.98 -14.56
CA PHE A 11 5.91 -19.66 -14.53
C PHE A 11 4.38 -19.72 -14.67
N ILE A 12 3.87 -20.57 -15.58
CA ILE A 12 2.41 -20.76 -15.75
C ILE A 12 1.78 -21.35 -14.49
N VAL A 13 2.44 -22.31 -13.84
CA VAL A 13 1.98 -22.89 -12.58
C VAL A 13 1.95 -21.82 -11.50
N GLN A 14 3.00 -21.02 -11.38
CA GLN A 14 3.08 -19.93 -10.40
C GLN A 14 1.97 -18.88 -10.60
N CYS A 15 1.72 -18.46 -11.84
CA CYS A 15 0.61 -17.54 -12.14
C CYS A 15 -0.75 -18.12 -11.75
N ARG A 16 -0.97 -19.44 -11.98
CA ARG A 16 -2.21 -20.10 -11.56
C ARG A 16 -2.36 -20.17 -10.05
N VAL A 17 -1.28 -20.47 -9.33
CA VAL A 17 -1.26 -20.47 -7.87
C VAL A 17 -1.61 -19.09 -7.32
N ILE A 18 -0.95 -18.04 -7.81
CA ILE A 18 -1.22 -16.67 -7.38
C ILE A 18 -2.67 -16.27 -7.69
N ALA A 19 -3.17 -16.57 -8.88
CA ALA A 19 -4.56 -16.29 -9.27
C ALA A 19 -5.58 -17.03 -8.36
N ALA A 20 -5.34 -18.29 -8.04
CA ALA A 20 -6.18 -19.06 -7.12
C ALA A 20 -6.15 -18.49 -5.70
N LEU A 21 -4.98 -18.07 -5.22
CA LEU A 21 -4.81 -17.41 -3.92
C LEU A 21 -5.53 -16.05 -3.88
N MET A 22 -5.44 -15.26 -4.95
CA MET A 22 -6.16 -13.99 -5.08
C MET A 22 -7.67 -14.20 -5.04
N LEU A 23 -8.20 -15.13 -5.83
CA LEU A 23 -9.64 -15.45 -5.84
C LEU A 23 -10.12 -15.88 -4.45
N ARG A 24 -9.36 -16.71 -3.77
CA ARG A 24 -9.66 -17.12 -2.41
C ARG A 24 -9.63 -15.95 -1.43
N GLU A 25 -8.60 -15.11 -1.49
CA GLU A 25 -8.48 -13.93 -0.61
C GLU A 25 -9.68 -12.99 -0.80
N VAL A 26 -10.07 -12.77 -2.05
CA VAL A 26 -11.29 -12.05 -2.41
C VAL A 26 -12.53 -12.65 -1.74
N HIS A 27 -12.70 -13.96 -1.81
CA HIS A 27 -13.82 -14.64 -1.14
C HIS A 27 -13.74 -14.58 0.38
N THR A 28 -12.53 -14.61 0.96
CA THR A 28 -12.31 -14.55 2.41
C THR A 28 -12.61 -13.16 2.96
N ILE A 29 -12.25 -12.10 2.26
CA ILE A 29 -12.59 -10.71 2.62
C ILE A 29 -14.10 -10.51 2.61
N ASN A 30 -14.80 -11.15 1.69
CA ASN A 30 -16.24 -11.03 1.56
C ASN A 30 -17.03 -11.80 2.63
N GLY A 31 -16.43 -12.80 3.29
CA GLY A 31 -17.14 -13.70 4.20
C GLY A 31 -18.36 -14.31 3.51
N ASN A 32 -19.42 -14.58 4.29
CA ASN A 32 -20.72 -15.03 3.75
C ASN A 32 -21.58 -13.88 3.19
N SER A 33 -21.10 -12.66 3.15
CA SER A 33 -21.84 -11.48 2.74
C SER A 33 -21.31 -10.95 1.40
N LYS A 34 -22.21 -10.88 0.40
CA LYS A 34 -21.96 -10.22 -0.89
C LYS A 34 -21.63 -8.71 -0.74
N LEU A 35 -21.79 -8.18 0.47
CA LEU A 35 -21.58 -6.77 0.81
C LEU A 35 -20.17 -6.46 1.32
N GLY A 36 -19.28 -7.45 1.44
CA GLY A 36 -17.93 -7.24 1.99
C GLY A 36 -17.10 -6.17 1.24
N TYR A 37 -17.20 -6.17 -0.10
CA TYR A 37 -16.54 -5.12 -0.90
C TYR A 37 -17.17 -3.74 -0.72
N ILE A 38 -18.50 -3.69 -0.65
CA ILE A 38 -19.21 -2.44 -0.41
C ILE A 38 -18.80 -1.87 0.95
N TRP A 39 -18.56 -2.74 1.94
CA TRP A 39 -18.09 -2.29 3.25
C TRP A 39 -16.73 -1.62 3.22
N VAL A 40 -15.77 -2.16 2.45
CA VAL A 40 -14.45 -1.54 2.26
C VAL A 40 -14.58 -0.17 1.59
N LEU A 41 -15.44 -0.06 0.56
CA LEU A 41 -15.75 1.21 -0.10
C LEU A 41 -16.37 2.21 0.86
N VAL A 42 -17.37 1.77 1.63
CA VAL A 42 -18.07 2.60 2.62
C VAL A 42 -17.11 3.09 3.70
N GLN A 43 -16.24 2.23 4.22
CA GLN A 43 -15.26 2.60 5.24
C GLN A 43 -14.26 3.65 4.73
N SER A 44 -13.74 3.47 3.51
CA SER A 44 -12.83 4.44 2.90
C SER A 44 -13.53 5.76 2.62
N ALA A 45 -14.72 5.72 2.01
CA ALA A 45 -15.52 6.92 1.73
C ALA A 45 -15.93 7.65 3.01
N PHE A 46 -16.33 6.93 4.05
CA PHE A 46 -16.69 7.49 5.35
C PHE A 46 -15.51 8.21 6.01
N SER A 47 -14.33 7.60 6.02
CA SER A 47 -13.12 8.24 6.57
C SER A 47 -12.81 9.56 5.85
N ILE A 48 -12.86 9.55 4.52
CA ILE A 48 -12.62 10.75 3.72
C ILE A 48 -13.71 11.80 3.98
N ALA A 49 -14.98 11.40 4.02
CA ALA A 49 -16.10 12.30 4.25
C ALA A 49 -16.04 12.99 5.63
N VAL A 50 -15.67 12.24 6.68
CA VAL A 50 -15.50 12.80 8.04
C VAL A 50 -14.41 13.85 8.06
N PHE A 51 -13.23 13.55 7.49
CA PHE A 51 -12.13 14.51 7.49
C PHE A 51 -12.36 15.68 6.53
N TRP A 52 -13.03 15.45 5.40
CA TRP A 52 -13.45 16.51 4.52
C TRP A 52 -14.45 17.44 5.22
N GLY A 53 -15.50 16.90 5.85
CA GLY A 53 -16.48 17.70 6.58
C GLY A 53 -15.86 18.49 7.73
N LEU A 54 -14.89 17.90 8.47
CA LEU A 54 -14.16 18.61 9.51
C LEU A 54 -13.35 19.78 8.95
N ARG A 55 -12.67 19.57 7.83
CA ARG A 55 -11.88 20.60 7.14
C ARG A 55 -12.76 21.70 6.56
N GLU A 56 -13.90 21.36 5.99
CA GLU A 56 -14.90 22.32 5.50
C GLU A 56 -15.43 23.17 6.66
N PHE A 57 -15.76 22.56 7.78
CA PHE A 57 -16.19 23.28 8.99
C PHE A 57 -15.12 24.26 9.51
N MET A 58 -13.84 23.90 9.38
CA MET A 58 -12.70 24.76 9.75
C MET A 58 -12.35 25.80 8.68
N ASN A 59 -13.07 25.88 7.54
CA ASN A 59 -12.74 26.69 6.36
C ASN A 59 -11.29 26.46 5.86
N ALA A 60 -10.76 25.27 6.04
CA ALA A 60 -9.40 24.92 5.64
C ALA A 60 -9.36 24.57 4.15
N GLN A 61 -8.60 25.35 3.38
CA GLN A 61 -8.37 25.06 1.96
C GLN A 61 -7.31 23.98 1.78
N ALA A 62 -7.46 23.18 0.72
CA ALA A 62 -6.41 22.24 0.34
C ALA A 62 -5.20 23.00 -0.23
N PRO A 63 -3.99 22.48 0.02
CA PRO A 63 -2.77 23.06 -0.53
C PRO A 63 -2.80 23.10 -2.06
N HIS A 64 -2.14 24.12 -2.64
CA HIS A 64 -1.94 24.27 -4.09
C HIS A 64 -3.23 24.29 -4.93
N GLY A 65 -4.37 24.67 -4.34
CA GLY A 65 -5.65 24.74 -5.06
C GLY A 65 -6.23 23.38 -5.47
N MET A 66 -5.72 22.29 -4.95
CA MET A 66 -6.31 20.96 -5.14
C MET A 66 -7.67 20.86 -4.45
N ASN A 67 -8.57 20.05 -4.99
CA ASN A 67 -9.81 19.73 -4.27
C ASN A 67 -9.51 18.98 -2.97
N MET A 68 -10.14 19.39 -1.86
CA MET A 68 -9.89 18.78 -0.54
C MET A 68 -10.25 17.29 -0.50
N ALA A 69 -11.34 16.89 -1.14
CA ALA A 69 -11.73 15.47 -1.20
C ALA A 69 -10.68 14.64 -1.95
N LEU A 70 -10.17 15.13 -3.08
CA LEU A 70 -9.11 14.49 -3.85
C LEU A 70 -7.79 14.45 -3.06
N PHE A 71 -7.42 15.55 -2.41
CA PHE A 71 -6.24 15.66 -1.57
C PHE A 71 -6.23 14.58 -0.47
N LEU A 72 -7.35 14.43 0.24
CA LEU A 72 -7.51 13.41 1.28
C LEU A 72 -7.57 12.01 0.69
N ALA A 73 -8.33 11.81 -0.40
CA ALA A 73 -8.47 10.49 -1.04
C ALA A 73 -7.12 9.91 -1.47
N LEU A 74 -6.26 10.72 -2.07
CA LEU A 74 -4.92 10.27 -2.47
C LEU A 74 -4.04 9.96 -1.25
N GLY A 75 -4.07 10.81 -0.22
CA GLY A 75 -3.33 10.58 1.02
C GLY A 75 -3.78 9.30 1.74
N PHE A 76 -5.08 9.14 1.95
CA PHE A 76 -5.65 7.93 2.55
C PHE A 76 -5.39 6.69 1.71
N GLY A 77 -5.52 6.81 0.37
CA GLY A 77 -5.33 5.69 -0.54
C GLY A 77 -3.92 5.11 -0.45
N VAL A 78 -2.91 5.96 -0.59
CA VAL A 78 -1.50 5.57 -0.49
C VAL A 78 -1.18 4.98 0.89
N TRP A 79 -1.62 5.66 1.95
CA TRP A 79 -1.39 5.21 3.31
C TRP A 79 -2.04 3.85 3.59
N THR A 80 -3.29 3.65 3.19
CA THR A 80 -4.03 2.40 3.42
C THR A 80 -3.35 1.23 2.71
N VAL A 81 -2.94 1.40 1.44
CA VAL A 81 -2.20 0.34 0.72
C VAL A 81 -0.94 -0.04 1.46
N PHE A 82 -0.21 0.93 1.99
CA PHE A 82 1.01 0.65 2.74
C PHE A 82 0.72 0.00 4.09
N SER A 83 -0.05 0.65 4.97
CA SER A 83 -0.25 0.20 6.35
C SER A 83 -0.99 -1.13 6.45
N ASP A 84 -2.08 -1.27 5.68
CA ASP A 84 -2.83 -2.52 5.61
C ASP A 84 -2.03 -3.60 4.89
N GLY A 85 -1.27 -3.21 3.85
CA GLY A 85 -0.39 -4.11 3.13
C GLY A 85 0.63 -4.76 4.04
N VAL A 86 1.35 -3.98 4.84
CA VAL A 86 2.30 -4.51 5.84
C VAL A 86 1.58 -5.41 6.85
N THR A 87 0.48 -4.94 7.42
CA THR A 87 -0.26 -5.68 8.47
C THR A 87 -0.85 -6.99 7.95
N LYS A 88 -1.40 -6.99 6.73
CA LYS A 88 -1.92 -8.18 6.07
C LYS A 88 -0.81 -9.16 5.68
N THR A 89 0.35 -8.66 5.28
CA THR A 89 1.53 -9.50 5.02
C THR A 89 1.99 -10.20 6.29
N MET A 90 2.06 -9.51 7.43
CA MET A 90 2.40 -10.09 8.73
C MET A 90 1.47 -11.24 9.11
N SER A 91 0.17 -11.09 8.90
CA SER A 91 -0.83 -12.12 9.21
C SER A 91 -0.99 -13.19 8.13
N ALA A 92 -0.31 -13.06 6.98
CA ALA A 92 -0.51 -13.92 5.82
C ALA A 92 -0.11 -15.37 6.10
N VAL A 93 1.04 -15.59 6.71
CA VAL A 93 1.56 -16.93 7.01
C VAL A 93 0.68 -17.65 8.04
N ALA A 94 0.37 -16.97 9.15
CA ALA A 94 -0.46 -17.53 10.21
C ALA A 94 -1.88 -17.89 9.73
N GLY A 95 -2.48 -17.02 8.91
CA GLY A 95 -3.83 -17.22 8.38
C GLY A 95 -3.94 -18.25 7.25
N ASN A 96 -2.81 -18.73 6.71
CA ASN A 96 -2.79 -19.63 5.55
C ASN A 96 -1.98 -20.92 5.79
N ARG A 97 -1.76 -21.30 7.05
CA ARG A 97 -0.95 -22.51 7.40
C ARG A 97 -1.41 -23.77 6.68
N ALA A 98 -2.71 -23.98 6.51
CA ALA A 98 -3.26 -25.12 5.81
C ALA A 98 -2.90 -25.15 4.30
N LEU A 99 -2.65 -24.01 3.66
CA LEU A 99 -2.22 -23.98 2.26
C LEU A 99 -0.71 -24.19 2.10
N LEU A 100 0.06 -23.82 3.12
CA LEU A 100 1.51 -24.00 3.10
C LEU A 100 1.95 -25.48 3.23
N THR A 101 0.99 -26.39 3.46
CA THR A 101 1.24 -27.85 3.38
C THR A 101 1.38 -28.34 1.93
N PHE A 102 0.91 -27.57 0.95
CA PHE A 102 1.07 -27.90 -0.46
C PHE A 102 2.46 -27.45 -0.96
N PRO A 103 3.27 -28.33 -1.56
CA PRO A 103 4.64 -28.01 -1.95
C PRO A 103 4.74 -26.94 -3.05
N GLN A 104 3.65 -26.65 -3.74
CA GLN A 104 3.58 -25.66 -4.82
C GLN A 104 3.30 -24.25 -4.30
N VAL A 105 2.94 -24.07 -3.03
CA VAL A 105 2.57 -22.78 -2.41
C VAL A 105 3.65 -22.32 -1.46
N THR A 106 4.24 -21.17 -1.71
CA THR A 106 5.23 -20.57 -0.82
C THR A 106 4.64 -19.50 0.08
N GLU A 107 5.32 -19.17 1.19
CA GLU A 107 4.93 -18.04 2.06
C GLU A 107 4.89 -16.74 1.27
N PHE A 108 5.83 -16.54 0.34
CA PHE A 108 5.88 -15.40 -0.54
C PHE A 108 4.62 -15.27 -1.43
N ASP A 109 4.12 -16.38 -2.01
CA ASP A 109 2.95 -16.36 -2.88
C ASP A 109 1.71 -15.87 -2.15
N VAL A 110 1.55 -16.32 -0.91
CA VAL A 110 0.42 -15.91 -0.07
C VAL A 110 0.49 -14.42 0.29
N MET A 111 1.69 -13.94 0.66
CA MET A 111 1.92 -12.52 0.94
C MET A 111 1.67 -11.66 -0.30
N PHE A 112 2.22 -12.08 -1.44
CA PHE A 112 2.10 -11.36 -2.71
C PHE A 112 0.65 -11.31 -3.19
N ALA A 113 -0.09 -12.41 -3.14
CA ALA A 113 -1.50 -12.45 -3.52
C ALA A 113 -2.35 -11.48 -2.67
N ARG A 114 -2.11 -11.40 -1.37
CA ARG A 114 -2.80 -10.45 -0.47
C ARG A 114 -2.54 -9.00 -0.85
N ILE A 115 -1.28 -8.67 -1.11
CA ILE A 115 -0.88 -7.31 -1.52
C ILE A 115 -1.53 -6.93 -2.85
N LEU A 116 -1.56 -7.84 -3.82
CA LEU A 116 -2.21 -7.58 -5.11
C LEU A 116 -3.71 -7.32 -4.96
N VAL A 117 -4.42 -8.13 -4.18
CA VAL A 117 -5.85 -7.92 -3.93
C VAL A 117 -6.09 -6.57 -3.26
N LEU A 118 -5.28 -6.20 -2.26
CA LEU A 118 -5.39 -4.92 -1.59
C LEU A 118 -5.12 -3.74 -2.55
N ALA A 119 -4.05 -3.83 -3.36
CA ALA A 119 -3.69 -2.79 -4.32
C ALA A 119 -4.80 -2.57 -5.36
N VAL A 120 -5.34 -3.66 -5.93
CA VAL A 120 -6.46 -3.58 -6.89
C VAL A 120 -7.70 -3.00 -6.23
N THR A 121 -8.04 -3.42 -5.01
CA THR A 121 -9.20 -2.91 -4.27
C THR A 121 -9.07 -1.40 -4.05
N GLN A 122 -7.91 -0.93 -3.59
CA GLN A 122 -7.67 0.49 -3.34
C GLN A 122 -7.64 1.31 -4.63
N LEU A 123 -7.17 0.73 -5.73
CA LEU A 123 -7.21 1.34 -7.05
C LEU A 123 -8.66 1.62 -7.47
N VAL A 124 -9.56 0.65 -7.29
CA VAL A 124 -10.99 0.79 -7.56
C VAL A 124 -11.61 1.87 -6.66
N VAL A 125 -11.29 1.88 -5.35
CA VAL A 125 -11.77 2.90 -4.41
C VAL A 125 -11.35 4.29 -4.87
N THR A 126 -10.07 4.47 -5.19
CA THR A 126 -9.54 5.77 -5.65
C THR A 126 -10.19 6.21 -6.97
N ALA A 127 -10.36 5.29 -7.92
CA ALA A 127 -11.03 5.57 -9.19
C ALA A 127 -12.50 6.03 -9.00
N ILE A 128 -13.23 5.40 -8.09
CA ILE A 128 -14.61 5.78 -7.75
C ILE A 128 -14.63 7.19 -7.14
N ILE A 129 -13.73 7.51 -6.22
CA ILE A 129 -13.67 8.83 -5.58
C ILE A 129 -13.35 9.91 -6.62
N VAL A 130 -12.40 9.66 -7.52
CA VAL A 130 -12.08 10.56 -8.63
C VAL A 130 -13.30 10.76 -9.53
N ALA A 131 -13.97 9.67 -9.92
CA ALA A 131 -15.17 9.75 -10.76
C ALA A 131 -16.30 10.55 -10.09
N VAL A 132 -16.55 10.33 -8.81
CA VAL A 132 -17.54 11.10 -8.02
C VAL A 132 -17.13 12.57 -7.97
N SER A 133 -15.86 12.88 -7.74
CA SER A 133 -15.37 14.28 -7.73
C SER A 133 -15.63 14.98 -9.07
N LEU A 134 -15.43 14.29 -10.20
CA LEU A 134 -15.74 14.83 -11.53
C LEU A 134 -17.23 15.14 -11.70
N LEU A 135 -18.13 14.30 -11.18
CA LEU A 135 -19.59 14.54 -11.24
C LEU A 135 -20.01 15.78 -10.46
N PHE A 136 -19.28 16.14 -9.40
CA PHE A 136 -19.48 17.38 -8.65
C PHE A 136 -18.81 18.61 -9.29
N GLY A 137 -18.31 18.49 -10.52
CA GLY A 137 -17.74 19.60 -11.28
C GLY A 137 -16.31 19.98 -10.93
N TYR A 138 -15.60 19.13 -10.19
CA TYR A 138 -14.18 19.35 -9.90
C TYR A 138 -13.33 18.99 -11.11
N VAL A 139 -12.50 19.93 -11.54
CA VAL A 139 -11.62 19.72 -12.70
C VAL A 139 -10.42 18.89 -12.29
N PHE A 140 -10.34 17.68 -12.85
CA PHE A 140 -9.18 16.82 -12.70
C PHE A 140 -8.15 17.19 -13.77
N ARG A 141 -6.97 17.64 -13.36
CA ARG A 141 -5.86 18.02 -14.24
C ARG A 141 -4.64 17.18 -13.93
N PRO A 142 -4.54 15.98 -14.52
CA PRO A 142 -3.38 15.12 -14.30
C PRO A 142 -2.10 15.76 -14.86
N GLY A 143 -1.02 15.68 -14.09
CA GLY A 143 0.30 16.16 -14.50
C GLY A 143 1.08 15.09 -15.25
N ASP A 144 1.35 13.97 -14.59
CA ASP A 144 2.20 12.90 -15.10
C ASP A 144 1.64 11.52 -14.74
N TRP A 145 0.98 10.89 -15.71
CA TRP A 145 0.40 9.55 -15.55
C TRP A 145 1.45 8.45 -15.33
N LEU A 146 2.65 8.61 -15.90
CA LEU A 146 3.69 7.63 -15.76
C LEU A 146 4.23 7.61 -14.33
N LEU A 147 4.40 8.79 -13.74
CA LEU A 147 4.78 8.95 -12.34
C LEU A 147 3.69 8.36 -11.42
N ALA A 148 2.40 8.64 -11.69
CA ALA A 148 1.30 8.08 -10.92
C ALA A 148 1.31 6.55 -10.93
N LEU A 149 1.45 5.93 -12.11
CA LEU A 149 1.53 4.48 -12.25
C LEU A 149 2.76 3.91 -11.53
N GLY A 150 3.91 4.60 -11.63
CA GLY A 150 5.12 4.22 -10.91
C GLY A 150 4.90 4.16 -9.39
N VAL A 151 4.32 5.21 -8.81
CA VAL A 151 3.99 5.26 -7.37
C VAL A 151 2.98 4.19 -7.00
N MET A 152 1.93 3.97 -7.81
CA MET A 152 0.92 2.93 -7.58
C MET A 152 1.50 1.51 -7.57
N ILE A 153 2.57 1.25 -8.32
CA ILE A 153 3.26 -0.04 -8.32
C ILE A 153 4.23 -0.14 -7.14
N LEU A 154 4.96 0.94 -6.83
CA LEU A 154 5.99 0.92 -5.79
C LEU A 154 5.42 0.79 -4.37
N ILE A 155 4.27 1.40 -4.07
CA ILE A 155 3.69 1.36 -2.73
C ILE A 155 3.33 -0.07 -2.27
N PRO A 156 2.58 -0.88 -3.06
CA PRO A 156 2.31 -2.27 -2.68
C PRO A 156 3.59 -3.10 -2.54
N LEU A 157 4.58 -2.89 -3.41
CA LEU A 157 5.86 -3.58 -3.34
C LEU A 157 6.66 -3.19 -2.09
N CYS A 158 6.65 -1.90 -1.73
CA CYS A 158 7.24 -1.41 -0.50
C CYS A 158 6.56 -2.03 0.73
N ALA A 159 5.22 -2.10 0.73
CA ALA A 159 4.44 -2.73 1.79
C ALA A 159 4.75 -4.23 1.93
N LEU A 160 4.93 -4.93 0.79
CA LEU A 160 5.35 -6.33 0.77
C LEU A 160 6.73 -6.50 1.43
N GLY A 161 7.72 -5.71 0.99
CA GLY A 161 9.09 -5.77 1.53
C GLY A 161 9.13 -5.51 3.05
N MET A 162 8.50 -4.43 3.49
CA MET A 162 8.40 -4.09 4.92
C MET A 162 7.63 -5.16 5.71
N GLY A 163 6.53 -5.68 5.16
CA GLY A 163 5.76 -6.76 5.76
C GLY A 163 6.57 -8.04 5.94
N MET A 164 7.37 -8.42 4.92
CA MET A 164 8.28 -9.57 5.01
C MET A 164 9.35 -9.38 6.08
N ILE A 165 9.97 -8.19 6.17
CA ILE A 165 10.95 -7.86 7.22
C ILE A 165 10.32 -8.07 8.59
N ILE A 166 9.15 -7.46 8.82
CA ILE A 166 8.50 -7.51 10.13
C ILE A 166 8.03 -8.94 10.45
N THR A 167 7.50 -9.67 9.46
CA THR A 167 7.10 -11.08 9.63
C THR A 167 8.29 -11.95 10.06
N ALA A 168 9.44 -11.77 9.42
CA ALA A 168 10.66 -12.51 9.77
C ALA A 168 11.16 -12.14 11.18
N LEU A 169 11.14 -10.87 11.53
CA LEU A 169 11.53 -10.39 12.87
C LEU A 169 10.53 -10.82 13.95
N ALA A 170 9.24 -10.92 13.65
CA ALA A 170 8.20 -11.35 14.58
C ALA A 170 8.39 -12.81 15.05
N VAL A 171 9.11 -13.63 14.28
CA VAL A 171 9.49 -15.00 14.72
C VAL A 171 10.39 -14.95 15.95
N PHE A 172 11.28 -13.94 16.03
CA PHE A 172 12.19 -13.76 17.17
C PHE A 172 11.58 -12.87 18.26
N ILE A 173 10.75 -11.91 17.85
CA ILE A 173 10.15 -10.90 18.72
C ILE A 173 8.64 -10.82 18.45
N PRO A 174 7.82 -11.75 19.00
CA PRO A 174 6.39 -11.83 18.69
C PRO A 174 5.59 -10.57 19.03
N VAL A 175 6.09 -9.74 19.94
CA VAL A 175 5.43 -8.48 20.32
C VAL A 175 5.33 -7.48 19.17
N LEU A 176 6.16 -7.60 18.12
CA LEU A 176 6.12 -6.75 16.93
C LEU A 176 4.77 -6.79 16.22
N GLU A 177 4.08 -7.93 16.22
CA GLU A 177 2.74 -8.04 15.62
C GLU A 177 1.72 -7.08 16.25
N LYS A 178 1.90 -6.72 17.52
CA LYS A 178 1.03 -5.78 18.24
C LYS A 178 1.54 -4.34 18.17
N ILE A 179 2.85 -4.15 18.21
CA ILE A 179 3.47 -2.82 18.23
C ILE A 179 3.40 -2.14 16.86
N VAL A 180 3.62 -2.86 15.77
CA VAL A 180 3.66 -2.27 14.42
C VAL A 180 2.34 -1.59 14.03
N PRO A 181 1.15 -2.18 14.20
CA PRO A 181 -0.10 -1.48 13.94
C PRO A 181 -0.30 -0.24 14.82
N MET A 182 0.23 -0.24 16.04
CA MET A 182 0.19 0.92 16.93
C MET A 182 1.09 2.06 16.43
N ILE A 183 2.30 1.74 15.99
CA ILE A 183 3.23 2.70 15.38
C ILE A 183 2.62 3.30 14.11
N PHE A 184 1.96 2.50 13.27
CA PHE A 184 1.32 2.98 12.05
C PHE A 184 0.20 4.00 12.31
N ARG A 185 -0.50 3.91 13.43
CA ARG A 185 -1.49 4.93 13.82
C ARG A 185 -0.84 6.29 14.07
N ILE A 186 0.36 6.30 14.63
CA ILE A 186 1.13 7.54 14.86
C ILE A 186 1.71 8.04 13.55
N LEU A 187 2.34 7.15 12.76
CA LEU A 187 2.93 7.48 11.47
C LEU A 187 1.89 8.01 10.47
N PHE A 188 0.64 7.59 10.56
CA PHE A 188 -0.46 8.11 9.75
C PHE A 188 -0.56 9.64 9.79
N PHE A 189 -0.43 10.22 11.00
CA PHE A 189 -0.48 11.67 11.17
C PHE A 189 0.78 12.38 10.68
N VAL A 190 1.92 11.69 10.63
CA VAL A 190 3.22 12.26 10.23
C VAL A 190 3.52 12.03 8.75
N SER A 191 2.75 11.17 8.07
CA SER A 191 3.01 10.79 6.68
C SER A 191 2.39 11.71 5.62
N GLY A 192 1.94 12.92 5.99
CA GLY A 192 1.44 13.89 5.02
C GLY A 192 0.02 13.63 4.51
N VAL A 193 -0.74 12.73 5.15
CA VAL A 193 -2.14 12.47 4.75
C VAL A 193 -3.00 13.73 4.85
N PHE A 194 -2.77 14.54 5.90
CA PHE A 194 -3.57 15.72 6.22
C PHE A 194 -2.92 17.05 5.84
N PHE A 195 -1.66 17.07 5.47
CA PHE A 195 -0.89 18.27 5.18
C PHE A 195 0.01 18.07 3.98
N SER A 196 0.51 19.15 3.42
CA SER A 196 1.64 19.14 2.47
C SER A 196 2.91 19.60 3.19
N VAL A 197 4.04 19.08 2.76
CA VAL A 197 5.35 19.43 3.32
C VAL A 197 5.63 20.93 3.27
N ASP A 198 5.17 21.62 2.24
CA ASP A 198 5.37 23.07 2.05
C ASP A 198 4.67 23.94 3.10
N MET A 199 3.79 23.36 3.93
CA MET A 199 3.18 24.07 5.06
C MET A 199 4.13 24.26 6.24
N PHE A 200 5.28 23.59 6.24
CA PHE A 200 6.23 23.62 7.35
C PHE A 200 7.50 24.42 7.01
N PRO A 201 8.16 24.99 8.01
CA PRO A 201 9.48 25.58 7.84
C PRO A 201 10.49 24.55 7.28
N GLN A 202 11.46 25.04 6.53
CA GLN A 202 12.39 24.19 5.78
C GLN A 202 13.07 23.10 6.63
N TYR A 203 13.48 23.42 7.86
CA TYR A 203 14.13 22.45 8.75
C TYR A 203 13.23 21.28 9.16
N ILE A 204 11.89 21.50 9.28
CA ILE A 204 10.93 20.44 9.54
C ILE A 204 10.65 19.65 8.26
N ALA A 205 10.51 20.36 7.13
CA ALA A 205 10.29 19.75 5.83
C ALA A 205 11.42 18.75 5.46
N GLU A 206 12.68 19.11 5.70
CA GLU A 206 13.82 18.24 5.47
C GLU A 206 13.75 16.95 6.29
N ILE A 207 13.37 17.02 7.57
CA ILE A 207 13.18 15.83 8.42
C ILE A 207 12.02 14.98 7.91
N LEU A 208 10.89 15.59 7.57
CA LEU A 208 9.71 14.89 7.09
C LEU A 208 9.96 14.18 5.75
N MET A 209 10.81 14.74 4.89
CA MET A 209 11.19 14.16 3.59
C MET A 209 11.96 12.83 3.71
N TRP A 210 12.50 12.49 4.88
CA TRP A 210 13.06 11.16 5.12
C TRP A 210 11.99 10.07 5.23
N ASN A 211 10.72 10.45 5.43
CA ASN A 211 9.63 9.47 5.45
C ASN A 211 9.25 9.05 4.03
N PRO A 212 9.47 7.79 3.62
CA PRO A 212 9.16 7.32 2.27
C PRO A 212 7.66 7.38 1.95
N MET A 213 6.79 7.24 2.94
CA MET A 213 5.35 7.32 2.73
C MET A 213 4.87 8.74 2.49
N LEU A 214 5.48 9.72 3.15
CA LEU A 214 5.21 11.12 2.86
C LEU A 214 5.62 11.45 1.42
N GLN A 215 6.82 11.04 0.99
CA GLN A 215 7.23 11.23 -0.39
C GLN A 215 6.30 10.53 -1.39
N ALA A 216 5.83 9.32 -1.09
CA ALA A 216 4.90 8.60 -1.94
C ALA A 216 3.55 9.34 -2.09
N ILE A 217 3.02 9.88 -0.99
CA ILE A 217 1.76 10.65 -0.99
C ILE A 217 1.92 11.95 -1.79
N GLU A 218 3.00 12.69 -1.55
CA GLU A 218 3.27 13.94 -2.24
C GLU A 218 3.54 13.72 -3.75
N LEU A 219 4.31 12.68 -4.11
CA LEU A 219 4.50 12.28 -5.51
C LEU A 219 3.18 11.92 -6.19
N MET A 220 2.29 11.20 -5.51
CA MET A 220 0.98 10.86 -6.04
C MET A 220 0.11 12.10 -6.29
N ARG A 221 0.13 13.07 -5.39
CA ARG A 221 -0.57 14.34 -5.55
C ARG A 221 -0.01 15.16 -6.70
N THR A 222 1.32 15.29 -6.76
CA THR A 222 2.02 15.99 -7.83
C THR A 222 1.72 15.38 -9.20
N SER A 223 1.66 14.06 -9.29
CA SER A 223 1.39 13.36 -10.54
C SER A 223 -0.04 13.53 -11.04
N LEU A 224 -1.01 13.66 -10.14
CA LEU A 224 -2.44 13.70 -10.48
C LEU A 224 -3.05 15.12 -10.46
N HIS A 225 -2.30 16.13 -10.03
CA HIS A 225 -2.77 17.52 -10.05
C HIS A 225 -1.70 18.47 -10.58
N GLN A 226 -1.95 19.05 -11.77
CA GLN A 226 -1.09 20.10 -12.34
C GLN A 226 -1.10 21.33 -11.43
N GLY A 227 0.08 21.82 -11.07
CA GLY A 227 0.24 22.94 -10.14
C GLY A 227 0.46 22.53 -8.69
N TYR A 228 0.39 21.25 -8.36
CA TYR A 228 0.83 20.73 -7.07
C TYR A 228 2.35 20.53 -7.12
N GLY A 229 3.10 21.58 -6.81
CA GLY A 229 4.57 21.60 -6.94
C GLY A 229 5.24 21.60 -5.57
N VAL A 230 5.56 20.43 -5.05
CA VAL A 230 6.39 20.29 -3.85
C VAL A 230 7.86 20.10 -4.27
N THR A 231 8.75 20.90 -3.70
CA THR A 231 10.20 20.83 -3.99
C THR A 231 10.87 19.73 -3.17
N GLY A 232 11.88 19.08 -3.73
CA GLY A 232 12.68 18.07 -3.03
C GLY A 232 12.12 16.64 -3.07
N LEU A 233 11.02 16.39 -3.78
CA LEU A 233 10.50 15.04 -3.99
C LEU A 233 11.43 14.23 -4.90
N SER A 234 11.68 12.97 -4.53
CA SER A 234 12.52 12.07 -5.31
C SER A 234 11.85 10.71 -5.52
N PHE A 235 11.43 10.47 -6.77
CA PHE A 235 10.94 9.15 -7.16
C PHE A 235 12.03 8.07 -7.00
N GLY A 236 13.30 8.43 -7.29
CA GLY A 236 14.44 7.54 -7.10
C GLY A 236 14.64 7.09 -5.66
N TYR A 237 14.38 7.97 -4.68
CA TYR A 237 14.41 7.60 -3.27
C TYR A 237 13.38 6.52 -2.95
N LEU A 238 12.14 6.67 -3.43
CA LEU A 238 11.08 5.68 -3.23
C LEU A 238 11.42 4.33 -3.87
N VAL A 239 12.03 4.35 -5.08
CA VAL A 239 12.52 3.13 -5.76
C VAL A 239 13.59 2.44 -4.93
N ILE A 240 14.63 3.17 -4.50
CA ILE A 240 15.73 2.62 -3.69
C ILE A 240 15.18 2.02 -2.38
N PHE A 241 14.32 2.75 -1.68
CA PHE A 241 13.72 2.28 -0.43
C PHE A 241 12.91 0.99 -0.65
N THR A 242 12.11 0.92 -1.73
CA THR A 242 11.34 -0.26 -2.10
C THR A 242 12.22 -1.45 -2.43
N VAL A 243 13.26 -1.26 -3.24
CA VAL A 243 14.20 -2.32 -3.61
C VAL A 243 14.96 -2.84 -2.39
N CYS A 244 15.43 -1.93 -1.53
CA CYS A 244 16.09 -2.30 -0.28
C CYS A 244 15.17 -3.09 0.66
N SER A 245 13.92 -2.65 0.83
CA SER A 245 12.95 -3.33 1.68
C SER A 245 12.59 -4.73 1.16
N LEU A 246 12.39 -4.88 -0.17
CA LEU A 246 12.15 -6.18 -0.80
C LEU A 246 13.37 -7.11 -0.69
N GLY A 247 14.57 -6.58 -0.94
CA GLY A 247 15.81 -7.37 -0.85
C GLY A 247 16.06 -7.88 0.56
N LEU A 248 15.97 -6.99 1.55
CA LEU A 248 16.12 -7.37 2.97
C LEU A 248 14.99 -8.31 3.43
N GLY A 249 13.74 -8.01 3.03
CA GLY A 249 12.59 -8.85 3.37
C GLY A 249 12.72 -10.26 2.82
N GLY A 250 13.08 -10.41 1.55
CA GLY A 250 13.29 -11.70 0.91
C GLY A 250 14.47 -12.48 1.50
N PHE A 251 15.55 -11.77 1.85
CA PHE A 251 16.69 -12.38 2.53
C PHE A 251 16.33 -12.93 3.93
N LEU A 252 15.66 -12.11 4.73
CA LEU A 252 15.24 -12.50 6.09
C LEU A 252 14.21 -13.62 6.08
N GLU A 253 13.22 -13.57 5.19
CA GLU A 253 12.23 -14.65 5.04
C GLU A 253 12.92 -15.97 4.71
N ARG A 254 13.85 -15.97 3.75
CA ARG A 254 14.60 -17.17 3.37
C ARG A 254 15.46 -17.70 4.51
N TYR A 255 16.08 -16.82 5.29
CA TYR A 255 16.88 -17.19 6.46
C TYR A 255 16.02 -17.83 7.57
N VAL A 256 14.85 -17.28 7.84
CA VAL A 256 13.92 -17.82 8.85
C VAL A 256 13.36 -19.17 8.40
N ARG A 257 13.00 -19.28 7.12
CA ARG A 257 12.46 -20.52 6.54
C ARG A 257 13.47 -21.67 6.64
N SER A 258 14.75 -21.44 6.35
CA SER A 258 15.79 -22.49 6.48
C SER A 258 15.88 -23.03 7.89
N ARG A 259 15.77 -22.19 8.92
CA ARG A 259 15.80 -22.60 10.32
C ARG A 259 14.56 -23.36 10.79
N ARG A 260 13.40 -23.17 10.15
CA ARG A 260 12.17 -23.92 10.47
C ARG A 260 12.18 -25.35 9.91
N VAL A 261 12.94 -25.59 8.86
CA VAL A 261 13.09 -26.94 8.26
C VAL A 261 14.03 -27.79 9.08
N ASP A 262 14.95 -27.17 9.83
CA ASP A 262 15.96 -27.88 10.67
C ASP A 262 15.45 -28.21 12.10
N GLN A 263 14.19 -27.84 12.43
CA GLN A 263 13.48 -28.17 13.69
C GLN A 263 12.34 -29.16 13.44
#